data_c061bd4653a37e477e972d7da7a35490
#
_entry.id   c061bd4653a37e477e972d7da7a35490
#
_cell.length_a   1.000
_cell.length_b   1.000
_cell.length_c   1.000
_cell.angle_alpha   90.00
_cell.angle_beta   90.00
_cell.angle_gamma   90.00
#
_symmetry.space_group_name_H-M   'P 1'
#
loop_
_entity.id
_entity.type
_entity.pdbx_description
1 polymer ?
#
loop_
_entity_poly.entity_id
_entity_poly.type
_entity_poly.pdbx_seq_one_letter_code
_entity_poly.pdbx_strand_id
1 'polypeptide(L)'
;NLLDVLLGVNPYSAPYGKLIQLRSAGITDLRYGHVVDEDWHGHDRFRRKPDSRHQVPLPDGVRCFALAATMAAKRSALADRLVGDGLVPLHSALGQHDDARHTLRFSKAAQCVMYKMNHMAVPAHPAVIQQVREWLAPANGE
;
A
#
# COMPACT_ATOMS: atom_id res chain seq x y z
N ASN A 1 7.10 11.19 3.51
CA ASN A 1 8.23 10.75 4.33
C ASN A 1 8.76 11.96 5.09
N LEU A 2 8.99 11.83 6.42
CA LEU A 2 9.48 12.93 7.27
C LEU A 2 10.79 13.53 6.71
N LEU A 3 11.65 12.67 6.18
CA LEU A 3 12.92 13.07 5.57
C LEU A 3 12.71 13.96 4.33
N ASP A 4 11.74 13.65 3.49
CA ASP A 4 11.40 14.45 2.32
C ASP A 4 10.89 15.85 2.73
N VAL A 5 10.18 15.93 3.85
CA VAL A 5 9.69 17.20 4.40
C VAL A 5 10.84 18.03 4.95
N LEU A 6 11.69 17.41 5.77
CA LEU A 6 12.85 18.08 6.39
C LEU A 6 13.85 18.59 5.36
N LEU A 7 14.11 17.80 4.30
CA LEU A 7 15.02 18.21 3.23
C LEU A 7 14.40 19.25 2.28
N GLY A 8 13.07 19.27 2.12
CA GLY A 8 12.38 20.22 1.25
C GLY A 8 12.18 21.61 1.84
N VAL A 9 12.28 21.77 3.16
CA VAL A 9 12.05 23.04 3.86
C VAL A 9 13.27 23.98 3.85
N ASN A 10 14.47 23.44 3.67
CA ASN A 10 15.69 24.25 3.67
C ASN A 10 16.19 24.49 2.23
N PRO A 11 16.40 25.75 1.79
CA PRO A 11 16.91 26.07 0.45
C PRO A 11 18.21 25.36 0.07
N TYR A 12 19.07 25.10 1.04
CA TYR A 12 20.36 24.42 0.81
C TYR A 12 20.22 22.90 0.62
N SER A 13 19.18 22.29 1.19
CA SER A 13 18.92 20.84 1.06
C SER A 13 17.89 20.50 -0.01
N ALA A 14 17.17 21.49 -0.54
CA ALA A 14 16.15 21.28 -1.58
C ALA A 14 16.66 20.55 -2.84
N PRO A 15 17.89 20.80 -3.36
CA PRO A 15 18.44 20.04 -4.48
C PRO A 15 18.61 18.54 -4.15
N TYR A 16 19.04 18.23 -2.93
CA TYR A 16 19.19 16.84 -2.47
C TYR A 16 17.83 16.16 -2.25
N GLY A 17 16.83 16.92 -1.78
CA GLY A 17 15.45 16.46 -1.71
C GLY A 17 14.91 16.05 -3.08
N LYS A 18 15.17 16.84 -4.13
CA LYS A 18 14.82 16.50 -5.52
C LYS A 18 15.56 15.27 -6.03
N LEU A 19 16.84 15.11 -5.70
CA LEU A 19 17.61 13.93 -6.08
C LEU A 19 17.07 12.64 -5.44
N ILE A 20 16.64 12.70 -4.17
CA ILE A 20 16.00 11.58 -3.49
C ILE A 20 14.62 11.27 -4.10
N GLN A 21 13.97 12.26 -4.70
CA GLN A 21 12.70 12.10 -5.40
C GLN A 21 12.86 11.60 -6.85
N LEU A 22 14.07 11.55 -7.39
CA LEU A 22 14.40 10.91 -8.68
C LEU A 22 14.26 9.38 -8.55
N ARG A 23 13.02 8.93 -8.47
CA ARG A 23 12.65 7.52 -8.38
C ARG A 23 12.08 7.04 -9.70
N SER A 24 12.11 5.73 -9.90
CA SER A 24 11.44 5.12 -11.07
C SER A 24 9.94 5.45 -11.09
N ALA A 25 9.30 5.34 -12.25
CA ALA A 25 7.86 5.46 -12.38
C ALA A 25 7.12 4.58 -11.37
N GLY A 26 7.49 3.30 -11.25
CA GLY A 26 6.86 2.37 -10.33
C GLY A 26 6.94 2.78 -8.85
N ILE A 27 8.02 3.43 -8.41
CA ILE A 27 8.09 3.98 -7.04
C ILE A 27 7.14 5.17 -6.88
N THR A 28 6.96 5.97 -7.93
CA THR A 28 5.98 7.06 -7.94
C THR A 28 4.55 6.52 -7.90
N ASP A 29 4.25 5.48 -8.67
CA ASP A 29 2.97 4.79 -8.67
C ASP A 29 2.62 4.24 -7.28
N LEU A 30 3.55 3.52 -6.65
CA LEU A 30 3.38 3.02 -5.28
C LEU A 30 3.13 4.15 -4.27
N ARG A 31 3.79 5.29 -4.44
CA ARG A 31 3.66 6.42 -3.51
C ARG A 31 2.31 7.12 -3.61
N TYR A 32 1.80 7.30 -4.83
CA TYR A 32 0.57 8.04 -5.11
C TYR A 32 -0.62 7.15 -5.41
N GLY A 33 -0.41 5.83 -5.49
CA GLY A 33 -1.45 4.86 -5.80
C GLY A 33 -1.94 4.96 -7.24
N HIS A 34 -1.05 5.35 -8.18
CA HIS A 34 -1.36 5.39 -9.60
C HIS A 34 -1.52 3.96 -10.13
N VAL A 35 -2.62 3.70 -10.81
CA VAL A 35 -2.95 2.37 -11.35
C VAL A 35 -3.18 2.42 -12.85
N VAL A 36 -3.59 3.58 -13.38
CA VAL A 36 -3.89 3.80 -14.80
C VAL A 36 -3.05 4.94 -15.35
N ASP A 37 -2.85 4.97 -16.69
CA ASP A 37 -2.01 5.98 -17.35
C ASP A 37 -2.54 7.40 -17.15
N GLU A 38 -3.86 7.55 -17.01
CA GLU A 38 -4.53 8.83 -16.77
C GLU A 38 -4.10 9.47 -15.44
N ASP A 39 -3.68 8.70 -14.46
CA ASP A 39 -3.18 9.20 -13.18
C ASP A 39 -1.89 10.03 -13.35
N TRP A 40 -1.16 9.79 -14.45
CA TRP A 40 0.04 10.54 -14.80
C TRP A 40 -0.23 11.85 -15.51
N HIS A 41 -1.43 12.09 -16.05
CA HIS A 41 -1.74 13.30 -16.78
C HIS A 41 -1.63 14.53 -15.87
N GLY A 42 -0.74 15.45 -16.26
CA GLY A 42 -0.46 16.67 -15.50
C GLY A 42 0.16 16.41 -14.11
N HIS A 43 0.65 15.18 -13.85
CA HIS A 43 1.31 14.85 -12.59
C HIS A 43 2.80 15.24 -12.66
N ASP A 44 3.17 16.17 -11.78
CA ASP A 44 4.57 16.48 -11.51
C ASP A 44 4.99 15.71 -10.25
N ARG A 45 5.86 14.70 -10.40
CA ARG A 45 6.36 13.85 -9.30
C ARG A 45 7.04 14.63 -8.17
N PHE A 46 7.44 15.86 -8.42
CA PHE A 46 8.10 16.73 -7.43
C PHE A 46 7.13 17.61 -6.65
N ARG A 47 5.89 17.72 -7.09
CA ARG A 47 4.85 18.51 -6.43
C ARG A 47 3.88 17.60 -5.68
N ARG A 48 3.60 17.98 -4.43
CA ARG A 48 2.49 17.36 -3.69
C ARG A 48 1.18 17.85 -4.30
N LYS A 49 0.34 16.90 -4.68
CA LYS A 49 -1.05 17.17 -5.10
C LYS A 49 -2.00 16.49 -4.11
N PRO A 50 -3.23 17.00 -3.99
CA PRO A 50 -4.32 16.22 -3.43
C PRO A 50 -4.45 14.89 -4.17
N ASP A 51 -5.02 13.89 -3.52
CA ASP A 51 -5.30 12.60 -4.15
C ASP A 51 -6.31 12.80 -5.29
N SER A 52 -5.84 12.68 -6.51
CA SER A 52 -6.61 12.87 -7.75
C SER A 52 -6.60 11.61 -8.62
N ARG A 53 -6.16 10.48 -8.05
CA ARG A 53 -6.11 9.22 -8.80
C ARG A 53 -7.48 8.74 -9.21
N HIS A 54 -7.55 8.01 -10.30
CA HIS A 54 -8.77 7.38 -10.78
C HIS A 54 -9.19 6.23 -9.87
N GLN A 55 -10.50 6.05 -9.74
CA GLN A 55 -11.04 4.92 -9.02
C GLN A 55 -10.95 3.67 -9.90
N VAL A 56 -10.16 2.69 -9.48
CA VAL A 56 -10.06 1.39 -10.15
C VAL A 56 -10.61 0.32 -9.20
N PRO A 57 -11.82 -0.20 -9.44
CA PRO A 57 -12.40 -1.26 -8.62
C PRO A 57 -11.64 -2.58 -8.81
N LEU A 58 -11.85 -3.51 -7.89
CA LEU A 58 -11.40 -4.89 -8.09
C LEU A 58 -12.09 -5.47 -9.33
N PRO A 59 -11.37 -6.24 -10.17
CA PRO A 59 -11.94 -6.78 -11.40
C PRO A 59 -13.02 -7.83 -11.12
N ASP A 60 -14.08 -7.78 -11.91
CA ASP A 60 -15.16 -8.76 -11.85
C ASP A 60 -14.68 -10.15 -12.31
N GLY A 61 -15.19 -11.19 -11.69
CA GLY A 61 -14.83 -12.57 -12.02
C GLY A 61 -13.44 -13.01 -11.61
N VAL A 62 -12.65 -12.14 -10.94
CA VAL A 62 -11.32 -12.47 -10.43
C VAL A 62 -11.35 -12.56 -8.91
N ARG A 63 -10.82 -13.67 -8.39
CA ARG A 63 -10.64 -13.85 -6.93
C ARG A 63 -9.48 -12.95 -6.45
N CYS A 64 -9.81 -11.88 -5.75
CA CYS A 64 -8.85 -10.92 -5.22
C CYS A 64 -8.66 -11.12 -3.72
N PHE A 65 -7.40 -11.14 -3.27
CA PHE A 65 -7.04 -11.32 -1.87
C PHE A 65 -6.11 -10.20 -1.40
N ALA A 66 -6.22 -9.81 -0.13
CA ALA A 66 -5.36 -8.82 0.50
C ALA A 66 -4.67 -9.45 1.72
N LEU A 67 -3.35 -9.57 1.67
CA LEU A 67 -2.52 -9.96 2.80
C LEU A 67 -1.74 -8.73 3.27
N ALA A 68 -1.89 -8.40 4.53
CA ALA A 68 -1.22 -7.27 5.15
C ALA A 68 -0.41 -7.70 6.36
N ALA A 69 0.71 -7.03 6.62
CA ALA A 69 1.52 -7.26 7.81
C ALA A 69 1.54 -6.02 8.70
N THR A 70 1.78 -6.23 9.99
CA THR A 70 1.93 -5.16 10.96
C THR A 70 2.90 -5.56 12.07
N MET A 71 3.72 -4.62 12.51
CA MET A 71 4.57 -4.79 13.68
C MET A 71 3.79 -4.77 15.00
N ALA A 72 2.53 -4.33 14.98
CA ALA A 72 1.68 -4.37 16.17
C ALA A 72 1.44 -5.80 16.65
N ALA A 73 1.29 -5.97 17.97
CA ALA A 73 1.03 -7.29 18.57
C ALA A 73 -0.44 -7.71 18.40
N LYS A 74 -1.35 -6.76 18.26
CA LYS A 74 -2.80 -6.99 18.11
C LYS A 74 -3.46 -5.84 17.35
N ARG A 75 -4.63 -6.10 16.83
CA ARG A 75 -5.43 -5.10 16.12
C ARG A 75 -5.95 -4.02 17.07
N SER A 76 -5.84 -2.75 16.63
CA SER A 76 -6.54 -1.62 17.23
C SER A 76 -6.72 -0.52 16.19
N ALA A 77 -7.78 0.28 16.29
CA ALA A 77 -8.08 1.32 15.31
C ALA A 77 -6.93 2.32 15.13
N LEU A 78 -6.21 2.63 16.20
CA LEU A 78 -5.04 3.52 16.15
C LEU A 78 -3.82 2.81 15.54
N ALA A 79 -3.56 1.56 15.93
CA ALA A 79 -2.45 0.79 15.38
C ALA A 79 -2.64 0.51 13.88
N ASP A 80 -3.86 0.24 13.45
CA ASP A 80 -4.19 -0.03 12.04
C ASP A 80 -3.91 1.18 11.13
N ARG A 81 -4.03 2.40 11.66
CA ARG A 81 -3.73 3.64 10.93
C ARG A 81 -2.26 4.07 11.00
N LEU A 82 -1.61 3.85 12.13
CA LEU A 82 -0.27 4.39 12.40
C LEU A 82 0.84 3.34 12.32
N VAL A 83 0.52 2.09 12.62
CA VAL A 83 1.48 1.00 12.67
C VAL A 83 1.15 0.01 11.56
N GLY A 84 1.96 0.01 10.52
CA GLY A 84 1.94 -1.03 9.49
C GLY A 84 3.11 -1.99 9.69
N ASP A 85 3.62 -2.48 8.57
CA ASP A 85 4.80 -3.35 8.51
C ASP A 85 6.15 -2.59 8.55
N GLY A 86 6.10 -1.29 8.76
CA GLY A 86 7.23 -0.36 8.75
C GLY A 86 7.34 0.49 7.49
N LEU A 87 6.68 0.13 6.41
CA LEU A 87 6.63 0.89 5.16
C LEU A 87 5.20 1.28 4.76
N VAL A 88 4.23 0.39 4.96
CA VAL A 88 2.84 0.56 4.54
C VAL A 88 1.91 0.48 5.76
N PRO A 89 1.06 1.49 6.00
CA PRO A 89 0.03 1.41 7.03
C PRO A 89 -0.93 0.24 6.78
N LEU A 90 -1.35 -0.43 7.85
CA LEU A 90 -2.17 -1.63 7.75
C LEU A 90 -3.48 -1.39 6.99
N HIS A 91 -4.16 -0.27 7.26
CA HIS A 91 -5.42 0.05 6.59
C HIS A 91 -5.22 0.24 5.08
N SER A 92 -4.10 0.87 4.67
CA SER A 92 -3.76 1.02 3.25
C SER A 92 -3.46 -0.33 2.58
N ALA A 93 -2.72 -1.21 3.26
CA ALA A 93 -2.42 -2.55 2.76
C ALA A 93 -3.67 -3.43 2.58
N LEU A 94 -4.74 -3.15 3.33
CA LEU A 94 -6.05 -3.79 3.19
C LEU A 94 -6.98 -3.08 2.18
N GLY A 95 -6.45 -2.15 1.39
CA GLY A 95 -7.21 -1.41 0.39
C GLY A 95 -8.20 -0.41 0.96
N GLN A 96 -8.08 -0.03 2.24
CA GLN A 96 -8.94 0.95 2.87
C GLN A 96 -8.43 2.37 2.60
N HIS A 97 -9.35 3.30 2.38
CA HIS A 97 -9.05 4.70 2.14
C HIS A 97 -10.03 5.60 2.90
N ASP A 98 -9.60 6.83 3.27
CA ASP A 98 -10.47 7.79 3.96
C ASP A 98 -11.63 8.26 3.06
N ASP A 99 -11.41 8.36 1.75
CA ASP A 99 -12.47 8.49 0.76
C ASP A 99 -12.98 7.10 0.38
N ALA A 100 -14.23 6.81 0.70
CA ALA A 100 -14.86 5.50 0.44
C ALA A 100 -14.86 5.10 -1.04
N ARG A 101 -14.76 6.07 -1.98
CA ARG A 101 -14.68 5.81 -3.42
C ARG A 101 -13.40 5.09 -3.81
N HIS A 102 -12.31 5.31 -3.08
CA HIS A 102 -11.01 4.67 -3.31
C HIS A 102 -10.79 3.41 -2.46
N THR A 103 -11.79 3.02 -1.66
CA THR A 103 -11.70 1.80 -0.86
C THR A 103 -11.98 0.57 -1.73
N LEU A 104 -11.02 -0.35 -1.76
CA LEU A 104 -11.17 -1.65 -2.41
C LEU A 104 -12.00 -2.59 -1.52
N ARG A 105 -13.03 -3.18 -2.08
CA ARG A 105 -14.02 -3.99 -1.34
C ARG A 105 -13.64 -5.47 -1.30
N PHE A 106 -12.52 -5.78 -0.67
CA PHE A 106 -12.19 -7.18 -0.38
C PHE A 106 -13.22 -7.78 0.60
N SER A 107 -13.67 -9.02 0.35
CA SER A 107 -14.47 -9.76 1.33
C SER A 107 -13.64 -10.03 2.59
N LYS A 108 -14.29 -10.20 3.75
CA LYS A 108 -13.57 -10.52 4.99
C LYS A 108 -12.77 -11.82 4.91
N ALA A 109 -13.29 -12.82 4.19
CA ALA A 109 -12.59 -14.09 3.97
C ALA A 109 -11.37 -13.97 3.05
N ALA A 110 -11.33 -12.92 2.23
CA ALA A 110 -10.23 -12.64 1.33
C ALA A 110 -9.16 -11.71 1.94
N GLN A 111 -9.25 -11.40 3.22
CA GLN A 111 -8.28 -10.55 3.91
C GLN A 111 -7.55 -11.35 5.00
N CYS A 112 -6.24 -11.20 5.08
CA CYS A 112 -5.41 -11.77 6.13
C CYS A 112 -4.46 -10.72 6.69
N VAL A 113 -4.31 -10.71 8.03
CA VAL A 113 -3.37 -9.80 8.72
C VAL A 113 -2.36 -10.62 9.50
N MET A 114 -1.09 -10.41 9.20
CA MET A 114 0.05 -11.00 9.89
C MET A 114 0.58 -10.01 10.94
N TYR A 115 0.54 -10.39 12.22
CA TYR A 115 1.00 -9.56 13.34
C TYR A 115 2.46 -9.80 13.66
N LYS A 116 3.10 -8.83 14.31
CA LYS A 116 4.53 -8.86 14.68
C LYS A 116 5.45 -9.15 13.50
N MET A 117 5.08 -8.66 12.33
CA MET A 117 5.80 -8.92 11.09
C MET A 117 6.14 -7.60 10.40
N ASN A 118 7.41 -7.43 10.02
CA ASN A 118 7.87 -6.28 9.24
C ASN A 118 7.78 -6.57 7.73
N HIS A 119 7.87 -5.51 6.93
CA HIS A 119 7.74 -5.57 5.48
C HIS A 119 8.71 -6.57 4.81
N MET A 120 9.96 -6.60 5.26
CA MET A 120 10.99 -7.45 4.65
C MET A 120 10.80 -8.94 4.96
N ALA A 121 10.07 -9.27 6.01
CA ALA A 121 9.78 -10.65 6.37
C ALA A 121 8.64 -11.25 5.54
N VAL A 122 7.71 -10.44 5.04
CA VAL A 122 6.49 -10.88 4.33
C VAL A 122 6.78 -11.87 3.19
N PRO A 123 7.73 -11.60 2.25
CA PRO A 123 7.89 -12.45 1.08
C PRO A 123 8.37 -13.88 1.37
N ALA A 124 9.04 -14.11 2.50
CA ALA A 124 9.67 -15.39 2.82
C ALA A 124 9.09 -16.07 4.07
N HIS A 125 8.11 -15.45 4.73
CA HIS A 125 7.58 -15.97 5.99
C HIS A 125 6.68 -17.20 5.75
N PRO A 126 6.91 -18.34 6.46
CA PRO A 126 6.15 -19.57 6.23
C PRO A 126 4.62 -19.40 6.34
N ALA A 127 4.14 -18.61 7.32
CA ALA A 127 2.71 -18.37 7.49
C ALA A 127 2.11 -17.59 6.30
N VAL A 128 2.86 -16.68 5.69
CA VAL A 128 2.42 -15.96 4.47
C VAL A 128 2.31 -16.93 3.30
N ILE A 129 3.35 -17.76 3.11
CA ILE A 129 3.37 -18.76 2.04
C ILE A 129 2.20 -19.74 2.21
N GLN A 130 1.94 -20.19 3.43
CA GLN A 130 0.83 -21.08 3.75
C GLN A 130 -0.52 -20.43 3.40
N GLN A 131 -0.74 -19.18 3.81
CA GLN A 131 -1.98 -18.45 3.53
C GLN A 131 -2.21 -18.26 2.02
N VAL A 132 -1.16 -17.94 1.28
CA VAL A 132 -1.25 -17.80 -0.19
C VAL A 132 -1.59 -19.15 -0.83
N ARG A 133 -0.97 -20.25 -0.39
CA ARG A 133 -1.30 -21.59 -0.88
C ARG A 133 -2.74 -21.98 -0.63
N GLU A 134 -3.29 -21.66 0.55
CA GLU A 134 -4.68 -21.91 0.89
C GLU A 134 -5.64 -21.14 -0.04
N TRP A 135 -5.33 -19.87 -0.32
CA TRP A 135 -6.15 -19.06 -1.22
C TRP A 135 -6.08 -19.52 -2.69
N LEU A 136 -4.93 -20.04 -3.11
CA LEU A 136 -4.70 -20.52 -4.48
C LEU A 136 -5.09 -22.00 -4.68
N ALA A 137 -5.37 -22.70 -3.59
CA ALA A 137 -5.84 -24.07 -3.70
C ALA A 137 -7.17 -24.13 -4.51
N PRO A 138 -7.37 -25.14 -5.37
CA PRO A 138 -8.65 -25.34 -6.04
C PRO A 138 -9.75 -25.45 -4.99
N ALA A 139 -10.92 -24.84 -5.24
CA ALA A 139 -12.07 -25.05 -4.41
C ALA A 139 -12.40 -26.56 -4.45
N ASN A 140 -12.35 -27.23 -3.29
CA ASN A 140 -12.69 -28.65 -3.22
C ASN A 140 -14.14 -28.80 -3.67
N GLY A 141 -14.36 -29.33 -4.85
CA GLY A 141 -15.67 -29.73 -5.34
C GLY A 141 -16.13 -29.08 -6.64
N GLU A 142 -15.35 -29.16 -7.71
CA GLU A 142 -15.87 -29.30 -9.09
C GLU A 142 -15.06 -30.37 -9.82
#